data_013c20f38e0489ced1d7744867de5483
#
_entry.id   013c20f38e0489ced1d7744867de5483
#
_cell.length_a   1.000
_cell.length_b   1.000
_cell.length_c   1.000
_cell.angle_alpha   90.00
_cell.angle_beta   90.00
_cell.angle_gamma   90.00
#
_symmetry.space_group_name_H-M   'P 1'
#
loop_
_entity.id
_entity.type
_entity.pdbx_description
1 polymer ?
#
loop_
_entity_poly.entity_id
_entity_poly.type
_entity_poly.pdbx_seq_one_letter_code
_entity_poly.pdbx_strand_id
1 'polypeptide(L)'
;MPNNPDAGAMGNFILKNNRLTLHGSLMIDQVGPLYNELLPLLQNLTGDTLIVDLSMVVRLDSAGVAMIDLISESAREKGLQVQVLEANPELAQTRSVFSLKENVRKAGELKPGRLEKIGELTIDLGRQVLQYLTLAADAIYYGVVGLVQRKNHRKGEFINQCMLIGMNAFPIVALIAFLIGFILALQSAAQLRQFGAAIYVADLIAISMTREMGPLITAILFAGRSGSAIASEIATMVVTEETDALKSMGLNPVGYVLVPKIYAITVMMPLLTILSVIIGIIGAMVIGYTYLDIGPQAFYQEVLTVLFLRDILTGLAKSLVFAWIIVLTGAYYGFQVKGGAEGVGRATTASVVTSIFLVILADSILGLIFYFGRGLEY
;
A
#
# COMPACT_ATOMS: atom_id res chain seq x y z
N MET A 1 -47.50 -21.27 -44.23
CA MET A 1 -47.90 -21.20 -42.81
C MET A 1 -47.78 -19.74 -42.38
N PRO A 2 -48.81 -19.10 -41.84
CA PRO A 2 -48.90 -17.66 -41.71
C PRO A 2 -48.10 -17.12 -40.52
N ASN A 3 -47.52 -15.95 -40.72
CA ASN A 3 -46.90 -15.10 -39.71
C ASN A 3 -47.85 -14.95 -38.49
N ASN A 4 -47.32 -15.23 -37.33
CA ASN A 4 -47.97 -14.96 -36.06
C ASN A 4 -47.64 -13.50 -35.64
N PRO A 5 -48.66 -12.60 -35.56
CA PRO A 5 -48.45 -11.18 -35.22
C PRO A 5 -48.42 -10.90 -33.71
N ASP A 6 -48.38 -11.89 -32.82
CA ASP A 6 -48.50 -11.71 -31.37
C ASP A 6 -47.21 -12.08 -30.60
N ALA A 7 -46.06 -11.55 -31.04
CA ALA A 7 -44.89 -11.57 -30.23
C ALA A 7 -44.69 -10.19 -29.58
N GLY A 8 -45.15 -10.01 -28.34
CA GLY A 8 -44.83 -8.82 -27.57
C GLY A 8 -45.83 -8.24 -26.60
N ALA A 9 -46.68 -9.08 -26.04
CA ALA A 9 -47.52 -8.71 -24.87
C ALA A 9 -47.07 -9.53 -23.65
N MET A 10 -45.91 -9.25 -23.15
CA MET A 10 -45.51 -9.67 -21.82
C MET A 10 -45.04 -8.40 -21.07
N GLY A 11 -45.73 -8.10 -19.97
CA GLY A 11 -45.28 -7.03 -19.06
C GLY A 11 -45.76 -5.63 -19.47
N ASN A 12 -45.21 -4.63 -18.89
CA ASN A 12 -45.63 -3.23 -18.92
C ASN A 12 -45.21 -2.45 -20.21
N PHE A 13 -44.98 -3.09 -21.35
CA PHE A 13 -44.61 -2.40 -22.59
C PHE A 13 -45.11 -3.10 -23.90
N ILE A 14 -45.26 -2.34 -24.95
CA ILE A 14 -45.54 -2.80 -26.32
C ILE A 14 -44.60 -2.09 -27.28
N LEU A 15 -43.81 -2.85 -28.05
CA LEU A 15 -42.93 -2.33 -29.09
C LEU A 15 -43.48 -2.71 -30.47
N LYS A 16 -43.99 -1.74 -31.25
CA LYS A 16 -44.46 -1.92 -32.65
C LYS A 16 -43.97 -0.75 -33.52
N ASN A 17 -43.42 -1.05 -34.67
CA ASN A 17 -42.99 -0.06 -35.67
C ASN A 17 -42.18 1.14 -35.07
N ASN A 18 -41.16 0.86 -34.29
CA ASN A 18 -40.33 1.86 -33.59
C ASN A 18 -41.11 2.75 -32.61
N ARG A 19 -42.29 2.34 -32.19
CA ARG A 19 -43.05 2.98 -31.12
C ARG A 19 -43.04 2.07 -29.90
N LEU A 20 -42.39 2.54 -28.86
CA LEU A 20 -42.35 1.88 -27.55
C LEU A 20 -43.40 2.51 -26.65
N THR A 21 -44.51 1.81 -26.42
CA THR A 21 -45.57 2.24 -25.50
C THR A 21 -45.36 1.60 -24.15
N LEU A 22 -45.18 2.39 -23.10
CA LEU A 22 -45.00 1.94 -21.73
C LEU A 22 -46.33 2.03 -20.98
N HIS A 23 -46.62 1.03 -20.13
CA HIS A 23 -47.89 0.93 -19.42
C HIS A 23 -47.68 0.81 -17.91
N GLY A 24 -48.60 1.32 -17.10
CA GLY A 24 -48.67 1.13 -15.66
C GLY A 24 -47.74 2.04 -14.87
N SER A 25 -47.08 1.54 -13.81
CA SER A 25 -46.22 2.31 -12.94
C SER A 25 -44.76 2.02 -13.25
N LEU A 26 -43.95 3.07 -13.47
CA LEU A 26 -42.52 2.95 -13.67
C LEU A 26 -41.78 3.40 -12.39
N MET A 27 -41.74 2.48 -11.43
CA MET A 27 -41.15 2.66 -10.10
C MET A 27 -39.89 1.79 -9.96
N ILE A 28 -39.03 2.12 -9.01
CA ILE A 28 -37.71 1.48 -8.80
C ILE A 28 -37.79 -0.05 -8.77
N ASP A 29 -38.86 -0.63 -8.21
CA ASP A 29 -39.03 -2.07 -8.09
C ASP A 29 -39.34 -2.77 -9.46
N GLN A 30 -39.82 -2.02 -10.43
CA GLN A 30 -40.30 -2.57 -11.73
C GLN A 30 -39.35 -2.20 -12.88
N VAL A 31 -38.58 -1.12 -12.75
CA VAL A 31 -37.74 -0.59 -13.79
C VAL A 31 -36.56 -1.53 -14.16
N GLY A 32 -35.95 -2.20 -13.19
CA GLY A 32 -34.82 -3.08 -13.44
C GLY A 32 -35.16 -4.30 -14.30
N PRO A 33 -36.15 -5.12 -13.95
CA PRO A 33 -36.63 -6.20 -14.80
C PRO A 33 -37.09 -5.75 -16.19
N LEU A 34 -37.87 -4.66 -16.26
CA LEU A 34 -38.37 -4.08 -17.50
C LEU A 34 -37.25 -3.62 -18.44
N TYR A 35 -36.23 -2.95 -17.92
CA TYR A 35 -35.10 -2.53 -18.70
C TYR A 35 -34.29 -3.69 -19.30
N ASN A 36 -34.09 -4.75 -18.51
CA ASN A 36 -33.38 -5.94 -18.97
C ASN A 36 -34.16 -6.70 -20.10
N GLU A 37 -35.48 -6.65 -20.10
CA GLU A 37 -36.29 -7.21 -21.18
C GLU A 37 -36.28 -6.33 -22.44
N LEU A 38 -36.22 -5.00 -22.26
CA LEU A 38 -36.19 -4.05 -23.35
C LEU A 38 -34.81 -3.97 -24.06
N LEU A 39 -33.72 -4.15 -23.34
CA LEU A 39 -32.37 -4.01 -23.86
C LEU A 39 -32.10 -4.83 -25.13
N PRO A 40 -32.40 -6.13 -25.21
CA PRO A 40 -32.21 -6.93 -26.43
C PRO A 40 -33.11 -6.50 -27.59
N LEU A 41 -34.32 -5.99 -27.30
CA LEU A 41 -35.25 -5.53 -28.32
C LEU A 41 -34.80 -4.17 -28.91
N LEU A 42 -34.28 -3.31 -28.08
CA LEU A 42 -33.67 -2.03 -28.52
C LEU A 42 -32.44 -2.25 -29.42
N GLN A 43 -31.73 -3.37 -29.23
CA GLN A 43 -30.58 -3.70 -30.08
C GLN A 43 -30.97 -4.03 -31.53
N ASN A 44 -32.18 -4.44 -31.80
CA ASN A 44 -32.66 -4.86 -33.11
C ASN A 44 -33.51 -3.80 -33.81
N LEU A 45 -33.59 -2.58 -33.27
CA LEU A 45 -34.33 -1.48 -33.90
C LEU A 45 -33.65 -1.03 -35.20
N THR A 46 -34.47 -0.92 -36.27
CA THR A 46 -34.04 -0.42 -37.59
C THR A 46 -34.96 0.73 -37.98
N GLY A 47 -34.39 1.88 -38.43
CA GLY A 47 -35.15 3.07 -38.84
C GLY A 47 -34.49 4.36 -38.35
N ASP A 48 -35.14 5.50 -38.59
CA ASP A 48 -34.59 6.83 -38.28
C ASP A 48 -35.12 7.42 -36.97
N THR A 49 -36.27 6.98 -36.47
CA THR A 49 -36.92 7.53 -35.27
C THR A 49 -37.44 6.46 -34.34
N LEU A 50 -37.29 6.68 -33.03
CA LEU A 50 -37.92 5.91 -31.95
C LEU A 50 -38.90 6.83 -31.21
N ILE A 51 -40.18 6.42 -31.13
CA ILE A 51 -41.19 7.12 -30.36
C ILE A 51 -41.39 6.37 -29.02
N VAL A 52 -41.10 7.05 -27.92
CA VAL A 52 -41.39 6.54 -26.58
C VAL A 52 -42.68 7.14 -26.08
N ASP A 53 -43.72 6.35 -26.00
CA ASP A 53 -45.06 6.81 -25.64
C ASP A 53 -45.38 6.48 -24.18
N LEU A 54 -45.54 7.51 -23.36
CA LEU A 54 -45.87 7.46 -21.94
C LEU A 54 -47.37 7.69 -21.64
N SER A 55 -48.22 7.69 -22.65
CA SER A 55 -49.67 7.98 -22.50
C SER A 55 -50.39 7.01 -21.54
N MET A 56 -49.90 5.81 -21.42
CA MET A 56 -50.46 4.75 -20.57
C MET A 56 -49.73 4.61 -19.23
N VAL A 57 -48.76 5.46 -18.92
CA VAL A 57 -48.03 5.46 -17.64
C VAL A 57 -48.84 6.19 -16.58
N VAL A 58 -49.08 5.56 -15.45
CA VAL A 58 -49.88 6.09 -14.34
C VAL A 58 -49.01 6.78 -13.30
N ARG A 59 -47.82 6.23 -13.00
CA ARG A 59 -46.86 6.78 -12.03
C ARG A 59 -45.44 6.67 -12.57
N LEU A 60 -44.65 7.70 -12.30
CA LEU A 60 -43.25 7.80 -12.71
C LEU A 60 -42.41 8.34 -11.55
N ASP A 61 -41.35 7.62 -11.17
CA ASP A 61 -40.35 8.08 -10.20
C ASP A 61 -39.03 8.40 -10.88
N SER A 62 -38.01 8.76 -10.08
CA SER A 62 -36.68 9.06 -10.59
C SER A 62 -36.01 7.89 -11.32
N ALA A 63 -36.29 6.63 -10.90
CA ALA A 63 -35.76 5.45 -11.57
C ALA A 63 -36.43 5.21 -12.93
N GLY A 64 -37.73 5.46 -13.04
CA GLY A 64 -38.48 5.44 -14.30
C GLY A 64 -37.99 6.49 -15.29
N VAL A 65 -37.69 7.72 -14.81
CA VAL A 65 -37.08 8.78 -15.64
C VAL A 65 -35.70 8.35 -16.11
N ALA A 66 -34.83 7.84 -15.24
CA ALA A 66 -33.52 7.36 -15.61
C ALA A 66 -33.57 6.24 -16.66
N MET A 67 -34.53 5.31 -16.56
CA MET A 67 -34.74 4.28 -17.58
C MET A 67 -35.10 4.87 -18.94
N ILE A 68 -36.02 5.83 -18.98
CA ILE A 68 -36.42 6.51 -20.24
C ILE A 68 -35.22 7.23 -20.85
N ASP A 69 -34.40 7.89 -20.03
CA ASP A 69 -33.17 8.58 -20.48
C ASP A 69 -32.15 7.60 -21.03
N LEU A 70 -31.92 6.44 -20.37
CA LEU A 70 -31.04 5.37 -20.85
C LEU A 70 -31.52 4.75 -22.17
N ILE A 71 -32.83 4.52 -22.33
CA ILE A 71 -33.43 4.03 -23.58
C ILE A 71 -33.19 5.07 -24.69
N SER A 72 -33.38 6.35 -24.36
CA SER A 72 -33.20 7.45 -25.30
C SER A 72 -31.75 7.60 -25.72
N GLU A 73 -30.82 7.43 -24.79
CA GLU A 73 -29.37 7.46 -25.05
C GLU A 73 -28.95 6.29 -25.94
N SER A 74 -29.35 5.07 -25.61
CA SER A 74 -29.06 3.87 -26.41
C SER A 74 -29.60 3.93 -27.83
N ALA A 75 -30.78 4.56 -28.04
CA ALA A 75 -31.34 4.77 -29.36
C ALA A 75 -30.57 5.86 -30.15
N ARG A 76 -30.15 6.94 -29.50
CA ARG A 76 -29.33 8.02 -30.11
C ARG A 76 -27.95 7.52 -30.50
N GLU A 77 -27.32 6.65 -29.71
CA GLU A 77 -26.03 6.02 -30.06
C GLU A 77 -26.09 5.23 -31.38
N LYS A 78 -27.28 4.76 -31.75
CA LYS A 78 -27.56 4.09 -33.04
C LYS A 78 -28.00 5.03 -34.16
N GLY A 79 -27.99 6.31 -33.92
CA GLY A 79 -28.37 7.33 -34.90
C GLY A 79 -29.87 7.56 -35.01
N LEU A 80 -30.70 6.98 -34.11
CA LEU A 80 -32.16 7.19 -34.10
C LEU A 80 -32.51 8.53 -33.44
N GLN A 81 -33.42 9.27 -34.01
CA GLN A 81 -34.06 10.41 -33.33
C GLN A 81 -35.08 9.90 -32.34
N VAL A 82 -35.02 10.35 -31.10
CA VAL A 82 -35.95 9.92 -30.04
C VAL A 82 -36.96 11.01 -29.76
N GLN A 83 -38.26 10.65 -29.85
CA GLN A 83 -39.37 11.53 -29.55
C GLN A 83 -40.18 10.91 -28.39
N VAL A 84 -40.29 11.64 -27.26
CA VAL A 84 -41.07 11.16 -26.09
C VAL A 84 -42.39 11.86 -26.08
N LEU A 85 -43.50 11.07 -26.13
CA LEU A 85 -44.87 11.55 -26.06
C LEU A 85 -45.37 11.46 -24.63
N GLU A 86 -45.77 12.57 -24.04
CA GLU A 86 -46.28 12.67 -22.66
C GLU A 86 -47.73 13.15 -22.74
N ALA A 87 -48.65 12.38 -22.21
CA ALA A 87 -50.07 12.72 -22.17
C ALA A 87 -50.48 13.38 -20.84
N ASN A 88 -49.71 13.21 -19.78
CA ASN A 88 -50.00 13.72 -18.44
C ASN A 88 -49.03 14.83 -18.02
N PRO A 89 -49.53 16.04 -17.65
CA PRO A 89 -48.67 17.15 -17.18
C PRO A 89 -47.84 16.83 -15.95
N GLU A 90 -48.34 15.98 -15.03
CA GLU A 90 -47.60 15.57 -13.84
C GLU A 90 -46.37 14.72 -14.19
N LEU A 91 -46.48 13.84 -15.18
CA LEU A 91 -45.37 13.04 -15.68
C LEU A 91 -44.32 13.92 -16.37
N ALA A 92 -44.76 14.90 -17.13
CA ALA A 92 -43.87 15.90 -17.77
C ALA A 92 -43.09 16.71 -16.72
N GLN A 93 -43.77 17.11 -15.63
CA GLN A 93 -43.12 17.84 -14.55
C GLN A 93 -42.09 16.94 -13.83
N THR A 94 -42.44 15.73 -13.49
CA THR A 94 -41.53 14.74 -12.85
C THR A 94 -40.31 14.51 -13.72
N ARG A 95 -40.52 14.30 -15.03
CA ARG A 95 -39.41 14.10 -15.96
C ARG A 95 -38.55 15.37 -16.09
N SER A 96 -39.11 16.55 -16.13
CA SER A 96 -38.33 17.80 -16.22
C SER A 96 -37.41 18.03 -15.00
N VAL A 97 -37.81 17.52 -13.84
CA VAL A 97 -37.03 17.63 -12.59
C VAL A 97 -35.90 16.60 -12.54
N PHE A 98 -36.17 15.35 -12.96
CA PHE A 98 -35.24 14.23 -12.80
C PHE A 98 -34.51 13.84 -14.09
N SER A 99 -34.95 14.31 -15.27
CA SER A 99 -34.25 14.06 -16.53
C SER A 99 -32.85 14.66 -16.49
N LEU A 100 -31.89 13.87 -16.91
CA LEU A 100 -30.55 14.38 -17.20
C LEU A 100 -30.66 15.41 -18.33
N LYS A 101 -30.63 16.70 -17.97
CA LYS A 101 -30.63 17.76 -18.97
C LYS A 101 -29.56 17.47 -20.00
N GLU A 102 -29.89 17.57 -21.26
CA GLU A 102 -29.11 17.27 -22.46
C GLU A 102 -27.68 17.89 -22.48
N ASN A 103 -27.36 18.72 -21.48
CA ASN A 103 -26.10 19.41 -21.31
C ASN A 103 -25.10 18.74 -20.39
N VAL A 104 -25.45 17.60 -19.75
CA VAL A 104 -24.44 16.68 -19.23
C VAL A 104 -24.03 15.73 -20.35
N ARG A 105 -23.63 16.28 -21.51
CA ARG A 105 -22.62 15.57 -22.31
C ARG A 105 -21.57 15.15 -21.31
N LYS A 106 -21.39 13.85 -21.11
CA LYS A 106 -20.11 13.33 -20.65
C LYS A 106 -19.09 14.10 -21.49
N ALA A 107 -18.47 15.13 -20.92
CA ALA A 107 -17.24 15.65 -21.47
C ALA A 107 -16.42 14.39 -21.64
N GLY A 108 -16.31 13.92 -22.89
CA GLY A 108 -15.68 12.65 -23.17
C GLY A 108 -14.39 12.73 -22.39
N GLU A 109 -14.13 11.77 -21.51
CA GLU A 109 -12.91 11.77 -20.73
C GLU A 109 -11.80 11.94 -21.73
N LEU A 110 -11.39 13.19 -21.92
CA LEU A 110 -10.23 13.53 -22.74
C LEU A 110 -9.14 12.69 -22.10
N LYS A 111 -8.72 11.63 -22.77
CA LYS A 111 -7.64 10.79 -22.25
C LYS A 111 -6.55 11.76 -21.86
N PRO A 112 -6.19 11.84 -20.57
CA PRO A 112 -5.29 12.88 -20.09
C PRO A 112 -4.03 12.85 -20.93
N GLY A 113 -3.57 13.99 -21.39
CA GLY A 113 -2.37 14.14 -22.20
C GLY A 113 -1.18 13.54 -21.43
N ARG A 114 -0.12 13.11 -22.13
CA ARG A 114 1.07 12.56 -21.46
C ARG A 114 1.64 13.49 -20.40
N LEU A 115 1.61 14.80 -20.64
CA LEU A 115 2.05 15.83 -19.70
C LEU A 115 1.11 15.96 -18.49
N GLU A 116 -0.19 15.85 -18.72
CA GLU A 116 -1.20 15.86 -17.66
C GLU A 116 -1.07 14.66 -16.73
N LYS A 117 -0.86 13.45 -17.27
CA LYS A 117 -0.56 12.24 -16.49
C LYS A 117 0.71 12.39 -15.65
N ILE A 118 1.76 13.00 -16.22
CA ILE A 118 3.00 13.25 -15.46
C ILE A 118 2.72 14.27 -14.35
N GLY A 119 1.93 15.32 -14.64
CA GLY A 119 1.53 16.31 -13.65
C GLY A 119 0.71 15.70 -12.49
N GLU A 120 -0.29 14.89 -12.80
CA GLU A 120 -1.09 14.17 -11.80
C GLU A 120 -0.21 13.25 -10.94
N LEU A 121 0.66 12.43 -11.57
CA LEU A 121 1.59 11.56 -10.87
C LEU A 121 2.51 12.34 -9.91
N THR A 122 3.02 13.50 -10.35
CA THR A 122 3.90 14.34 -9.54
C THR A 122 3.17 14.96 -8.35
N ILE A 123 1.95 15.44 -8.56
CA ILE A 123 1.10 16.01 -7.50
C ILE A 123 0.73 14.92 -6.49
N ASP A 124 0.34 13.74 -6.95
CA ASP A 124 -0.03 12.63 -6.07
C ASP A 124 1.17 12.12 -5.27
N LEU A 125 2.34 12.02 -5.90
CA LEU A 125 3.59 11.71 -5.20
C LEU A 125 3.90 12.77 -4.13
N GLY A 126 3.76 14.05 -4.47
CA GLY A 126 3.95 15.15 -3.52
C GLY A 126 3.00 15.07 -2.32
N ARG A 127 1.73 14.73 -2.55
CA ARG A 127 0.75 14.50 -1.49
C ARG A 127 1.12 13.32 -0.60
N GLN A 128 1.54 12.21 -1.19
CA GLN A 128 1.98 11.02 -0.45
C GLN A 128 3.19 11.33 0.44
N VAL A 129 4.19 12.03 -0.11
CA VAL A 129 5.37 12.46 0.65
C VAL A 129 4.97 13.38 1.80
N LEU A 130 4.08 14.36 1.56
CA LEU A 130 3.61 15.26 2.62
C LEU A 130 2.86 14.51 3.72
N GLN A 131 1.99 13.56 3.36
CA GLN A 131 1.28 12.71 4.33
C GLN A 131 2.23 11.83 5.14
N TYR A 132 3.26 11.28 4.50
CA TYR A 132 4.29 10.51 5.19
C TYR A 132 5.08 11.38 6.18
N LEU A 133 5.47 12.59 5.78
CA LEU A 133 6.17 13.54 6.63
C LEU A 133 5.30 14.04 7.80
N THR A 134 4.01 14.26 7.59
CA THR A 134 3.09 14.62 8.68
C THR A 134 2.95 13.50 9.68
N LEU A 135 2.82 12.24 9.22
CA LEU A 135 2.80 11.08 10.10
C LEU A 135 4.11 10.95 10.90
N ALA A 136 5.26 11.19 10.25
CA ALA A 136 6.56 11.16 10.92
C ALA A 136 6.67 12.27 11.98
N ALA A 137 6.21 13.48 11.66
CA ALA A 137 6.19 14.60 12.61
C ALA A 137 5.27 14.30 13.82
N ASP A 138 4.07 13.77 13.57
CA ASP A 138 3.16 13.34 14.65
C ASP A 138 3.79 12.24 15.51
N ALA A 139 4.43 11.26 14.88
CA ALA A 139 5.11 10.17 15.58
C ALA A 139 6.24 10.69 16.49
N ILE A 140 7.03 11.64 16.00
CA ILE A 140 8.08 12.30 16.79
C ILE A 140 7.46 13.10 17.95
N TYR A 141 6.46 13.92 17.64
CA TYR A 141 5.78 14.74 18.64
C TYR A 141 5.18 13.89 19.78
N TYR A 142 4.35 12.92 19.43
CA TYR A 142 3.74 12.03 20.44
C TYR A 142 4.77 11.11 21.09
N GLY A 143 5.84 10.76 20.40
CA GLY A 143 6.97 10.04 20.97
C GLY A 143 7.67 10.84 22.07
N VAL A 144 8.00 12.10 21.82
CA VAL A 144 8.63 12.97 22.82
C VAL A 144 7.68 13.27 23.99
N VAL A 145 6.44 13.64 23.67
CA VAL A 145 5.40 13.91 24.70
C VAL A 145 5.15 12.67 25.55
N GLY A 146 5.11 11.49 24.94
CA GLY A 146 4.92 10.23 25.64
C GLY A 146 6.03 9.89 26.62
N LEU A 147 7.28 10.24 26.34
CA LEU A 147 8.40 10.07 27.28
C LEU A 147 8.25 10.94 28.52
N VAL A 148 7.67 12.14 28.37
CA VAL A 148 7.49 13.10 29.47
C VAL A 148 6.21 12.80 30.26
N GLN A 149 5.12 12.48 29.58
CA GLN A 149 3.80 12.23 30.18
C GLN A 149 3.53 10.73 30.33
N ARG A 150 4.08 10.10 31.37
CA ARG A 150 3.91 8.64 31.63
C ARG A 150 2.47 8.16 31.85
N LYS A 151 1.47 9.06 31.98
CA LYS A 151 0.08 8.73 32.34
C LYS A 151 -0.69 7.92 31.27
N ASN A 152 -0.31 8.01 30.00
CA ASN A 152 -1.06 7.38 28.88
C ASN A 152 -0.41 6.10 28.35
N HIS A 153 0.63 5.58 28.98
CA HIS A 153 1.27 4.36 28.53
C HIS A 153 0.59 3.12 29.11
N ARG A 154 0.19 2.23 28.23
CA ARG A 154 -0.31 0.90 28.59
C ARG A 154 0.81 0.12 29.26
N LYS A 155 0.67 -0.15 30.58
CA LYS A 155 1.70 -0.86 31.33
C LYS A 155 1.99 -2.21 30.70
N GLY A 156 3.25 -2.48 30.39
CA GLY A 156 3.68 -3.75 29.77
C GLY A 156 3.64 -3.78 28.22
N GLU A 157 2.99 -2.83 27.54
CA GLU A 157 2.89 -2.83 26.09
C GLU A 157 4.28 -2.73 25.42
N PHE A 158 5.17 -1.88 25.93
CA PHE A 158 6.55 -1.79 25.45
C PHE A 158 7.27 -3.13 25.50
N ILE A 159 7.19 -3.85 26.61
CA ILE A 159 7.84 -5.18 26.76
C ILE A 159 7.21 -6.19 25.80
N ASN A 160 5.87 -6.17 25.69
CA ASN A 160 5.14 -7.03 24.78
C ASN A 160 5.57 -6.78 23.32
N GLN A 161 5.66 -5.52 22.91
CA GLN A 161 6.14 -5.14 21.56
C GLN A 161 7.61 -5.54 21.37
N CYS A 162 8.49 -5.39 22.35
CA CYS A 162 9.87 -5.86 22.27
C CYS A 162 9.96 -7.38 22.07
N MET A 163 9.11 -8.15 22.77
CA MET A 163 9.05 -9.60 22.62
C MET A 163 8.54 -10.00 21.24
N LEU A 164 7.42 -9.43 20.81
CA LEU A 164 6.81 -9.74 19.51
C LEU A 164 7.70 -9.34 18.33
N ILE A 165 8.30 -8.17 18.41
CA ILE A 165 9.07 -7.57 17.32
C ILE A 165 10.51 -8.13 17.32
N GLY A 166 11.16 -8.22 18.47
CA GLY A 166 12.56 -8.54 18.61
C GLY A 166 12.85 -10.04 18.75
N MET A 167 12.35 -10.67 19.83
CA MET A 167 12.67 -12.07 20.13
C MET A 167 12.30 -13.03 19.00
N ASN A 168 11.14 -12.83 18.41
CA ASN A 168 10.70 -13.65 17.31
C ASN A 168 11.47 -13.45 15.99
N ALA A 169 12.18 -12.32 15.80
CA ALA A 169 13.04 -12.10 14.64
C ALA A 169 14.44 -12.70 14.81
N PHE A 170 14.87 -12.94 16.06
CA PHE A 170 16.19 -13.44 16.40
C PHE A 170 16.65 -14.67 15.60
N PRO A 171 15.89 -15.78 15.53
CA PRO A 171 16.40 -17.01 14.89
C PRO A 171 16.67 -16.82 13.40
N ILE A 172 15.79 -16.08 12.69
CA ILE A 172 15.94 -15.86 11.26
C ILE A 172 17.08 -14.87 10.96
N VAL A 173 17.23 -13.82 11.77
CA VAL A 173 18.34 -12.86 11.64
C VAL A 173 19.66 -13.57 11.89
N ALA A 174 19.75 -14.40 12.94
CA ALA A 174 20.94 -15.19 13.27
C ALA A 174 21.34 -16.12 12.13
N LEU A 175 20.38 -16.88 11.60
CA LEU A 175 20.66 -17.83 10.52
C LEU A 175 21.14 -17.12 9.25
N ILE A 176 20.44 -16.08 8.82
CA ILE A 176 20.79 -15.35 7.59
C ILE A 176 22.12 -14.62 7.77
N ALA A 177 22.35 -13.98 8.91
CA ALA A 177 23.63 -13.31 9.19
C ALA A 177 24.81 -14.29 9.16
N PHE A 178 24.66 -15.49 9.74
CA PHE A 178 25.65 -16.54 9.67
C PHE A 178 25.97 -16.92 8.22
N LEU A 179 24.94 -17.20 7.42
CA LEU A 179 25.09 -17.58 6.02
C LEU A 179 25.74 -16.49 5.18
N ILE A 180 25.38 -15.24 5.40
CA ILE A 180 25.99 -14.11 4.67
C ILE A 180 27.45 -13.95 5.05
N GLY A 181 27.79 -13.98 6.34
CA GLY A 181 29.19 -13.92 6.78
C GLY A 181 30.01 -15.07 6.21
N PHE A 182 29.46 -16.29 6.21
CA PHE A 182 30.06 -17.47 5.60
C PHE A 182 30.31 -17.29 4.09
N ILE A 183 29.30 -16.83 3.33
CA ILE A 183 29.41 -16.63 1.87
C ILE A 183 30.42 -15.53 1.55
N LEU A 184 30.36 -14.40 2.26
CA LEU A 184 31.30 -13.29 2.05
C LEU A 184 32.74 -13.73 2.33
N ALA A 185 32.96 -14.53 3.40
CA ALA A 185 34.28 -15.07 3.70
C ALA A 185 34.77 -16.02 2.61
N LEU A 186 33.93 -16.92 2.12
CA LEU A 186 34.29 -17.84 1.05
C LEU A 186 34.67 -17.08 -0.24
N GLN A 187 33.87 -16.07 -0.59
CA GLN A 187 34.09 -15.26 -1.78
C GLN A 187 35.39 -14.41 -1.69
N SER A 188 35.63 -13.79 -0.54
CA SER A 188 36.84 -13.01 -0.28
C SER A 188 38.08 -13.90 -0.20
N ALA A 189 37.95 -15.09 0.43
CA ALA A 189 39.02 -16.07 0.55
C ALA A 189 39.53 -16.55 -0.81
N ALA A 190 38.63 -16.82 -1.76
CA ALA A 190 39.00 -17.26 -3.10
C ALA A 190 39.88 -16.23 -3.84
N GLN A 191 39.69 -14.95 -3.57
CA GLN A 191 40.48 -13.85 -4.18
C GLN A 191 41.76 -13.58 -3.41
N LEU A 192 41.69 -13.37 -2.10
CA LEU A 192 42.84 -12.94 -1.30
C LEU A 192 43.90 -14.02 -1.11
N ARG A 193 43.53 -15.29 -1.14
CA ARG A 193 44.48 -16.43 -1.09
C ARG A 193 45.50 -16.41 -2.23
N GLN A 194 45.09 -15.98 -3.42
CA GLN A 194 45.96 -15.91 -4.60
C GLN A 194 47.10 -14.87 -4.42
N PHE A 195 46.88 -13.87 -3.57
CA PHE A 195 47.86 -12.81 -3.30
C PHE A 195 48.64 -13.05 -2.00
N GLY A 196 48.46 -14.19 -1.32
CA GLY A 196 49.05 -14.47 -0.03
C GLY A 196 48.52 -13.61 1.11
N ALA A 197 47.37 -12.95 0.91
CA ALA A 197 46.81 -11.95 1.81
C ALA A 197 45.55 -12.54 2.57
N ALA A 198 45.60 -13.83 2.87
CA ALA A 198 44.45 -14.57 3.43
C ALA A 198 43.91 -14.02 4.77
N ILE A 199 44.82 -13.46 5.64
CA ILE A 199 44.41 -12.93 6.94
C ILE A 199 43.47 -11.72 6.82
N TYR A 200 43.64 -10.90 5.77
CA TYR A 200 42.81 -9.71 5.54
C TYR A 200 41.33 -10.03 5.17
N VAL A 201 41.01 -11.33 5.01
CA VAL A 201 39.59 -11.75 4.94
C VAL A 201 38.86 -11.38 6.24
N ALA A 202 39.52 -11.51 7.39
CA ALA A 202 38.95 -11.13 8.67
C ALA A 202 38.61 -9.63 8.74
N ASP A 203 39.50 -8.77 8.23
CA ASP A 203 39.34 -7.32 8.19
C ASP A 203 38.15 -6.92 7.33
N LEU A 204 38.13 -7.43 6.09
CA LEU A 204 37.06 -7.14 5.14
C LEU A 204 35.69 -7.49 5.67
N ILE A 205 35.57 -8.66 6.31
CA ILE A 205 34.31 -9.13 6.84
C ILE A 205 33.91 -8.36 8.09
N ALA A 206 34.86 -8.14 9.00
CA ALA A 206 34.57 -7.37 10.21
C ALA A 206 34.06 -5.96 9.88
N ILE A 207 34.72 -5.26 8.97
CA ILE A 207 34.30 -3.91 8.54
C ILE A 207 32.96 -3.99 7.77
N SER A 208 32.85 -4.89 6.78
CA SER A 208 31.63 -4.99 5.93
C SER A 208 30.42 -5.37 6.76
N MET A 209 30.51 -6.35 7.65
CA MET A 209 29.41 -6.76 8.51
C MET A 209 29.01 -5.65 9.47
N THR A 210 29.95 -4.95 10.06
CA THR A 210 29.66 -3.94 11.08
C THR A 210 29.05 -2.67 10.46
N ARG A 211 29.55 -2.23 9.32
CA ARG A 211 29.15 -0.93 8.73
C ARG A 211 27.99 -1.00 7.76
N GLU A 212 27.87 -2.12 7.02
CA GLU A 212 26.90 -2.24 5.93
C GLU A 212 26.01 -3.45 6.07
N MET A 213 26.55 -4.66 5.98
CA MET A 213 25.78 -5.89 5.83
C MET A 213 24.92 -6.21 7.06
N GLY A 214 25.44 -6.05 8.27
CA GLY A 214 24.72 -6.31 9.51
C GLY A 214 23.45 -5.44 9.63
N PRO A 215 23.56 -4.10 9.59
CA PRO A 215 22.41 -3.20 9.62
C PRO A 215 21.45 -3.44 8.48
N LEU A 216 21.93 -3.56 7.23
CA LEU A 216 21.10 -3.69 6.03
C LEU A 216 20.30 -4.99 6.00
N ILE A 217 20.95 -6.14 6.25
CA ILE A 217 20.29 -7.45 6.26
C ILE A 217 19.24 -7.51 7.37
N THR A 218 19.61 -7.02 8.56
CA THR A 218 18.67 -6.94 9.69
C THR A 218 17.45 -6.11 9.32
N ALA A 219 17.65 -4.96 8.66
CA ALA A 219 16.57 -4.08 8.23
C ALA A 219 15.65 -4.73 7.18
N ILE A 220 16.22 -5.41 6.18
CA ILE A 220 15.43 -6.09 5.13
C ILE A 220 14.57 -7.21 5.73
N LEU A 221 15.17 -8.05 6.58
CA LEU A 221 14.43 -9.13 7.27
C LEU A 221 13.35 -8.56 8.20
N PHE A 222 13.66 -7.45 8.85
CA PHE A 222 12.76 -6.78 9.75
C PHE A 222 11.58 -6.11 9.01
N ALA A 223 11.84 -5.47 7.85
CA ALA A 223 10.81 -4.90 6.99
C ALA A 223 9.82 -5.99 6.52
N GLY A 224 10.34 -7.14 6.08
CA GLY A 224 9.52 -8.24 5.60
C GLY A 224 8.64 -8.86 6.68
N ARG A 225 9.15 -8.99 7.91
CA ARG A 225 8.44 -9.65 9.00
C ARG A 225 7.70 -8.67 9.91
N SER A 226 8.43 -7.81 10.59
CA SER A 226 7.85 -6.93 11.61
C SER A 226 7.20 -5.69 10.99
N GLY A 227 7.75 -5.14 9.89
CA GLY A 227 7.14 -4.07 9.13
C GLY A 227 5.78 -4.47 8.55
N SER A 228 5.71 -5.67 7.97
CA SER A 228 4.45 -6.24 7.46
C SER A 228 3.42 -6.47 8.57
N ALA A 229 3.85 -6.97 9.72
CA ALA A 229 2.98 -7.20 10.87
C ALA A 229 2.40 -5.87 11.42
N ILE A 230 3.21 -4.83 11.53
CA ILE A 230 2.77 -3.49 11.95
C ILE A 230 1.74 -2.94 10.95
N ALA A 231 2.01 -3.04 9.64
CA ALA A 231 1.08 -2.58 8.61
C ALA A 231 -0.24 -3.34 8.65
N SER A 232 -0.20 -4.67 8.80
CA SER A 232 -1.39 -5.52 8.88
C SER A 232 -2.22 -5.25 10.12
N GLU A 233 -1.58 -5.09 11.28
CA GLU A 233 -2.26 -4.79 12.56
C GLU A 233 -2.99 -3.45 12.47
N ILE A 234 -2.31 -2.38 12.06
CA ILE A 234 -2.91 -1.05 11.94
C ILE A 234 -4.00 -1.06 10.85
N ALA A 235 -3.77 -1.71 9.72
CA ALA A 235 -4.76 -1.83 8.65
C ALA A 235 -6.02 -2.56 9.12
N THR A 236 -5.86 -3.62 9.94
CA THR A 236 -7.01 -4.32 10.52
C THR A 236 -7.78 -3.41 11.47
N MET A 237 -7.09 -2.66 12.36
CA MET A 237 -7.73 -1.70 13.26
C MET A 237 -8.49 -0.59 12.50
N VAL A 238 -8.02 -0.20 11.30
CA VAL A 238 -8.75 0.76 10.46
C VAL A 238 -10.00 0.11 9.86
N VAL A 239 -9.89 -1.12 9.34
CA VAL A 239 -11.02 -1.84 8.72
C VAL A 239 -12.10 -2.22 9.74
N THR A 240 -11.71 -2.51 10.99
CA THR A 240 -12.64 -2.82 12.10
C THR A 240 -13.14 -1.56 12.84
N GLU A 241 -12.81 -0.36 12.32
CA GLU A 241 -13.20 0.93 12.91
C GLU A 241 -12.64 1.20 14.32
N GLU A 242 -11.68 0.39 14.78
CA GLU A 242 -11.05 0.59 16.10
C GLU A 242 -10.30 1.92 16.19
N THR A 243 -9.70 2.38 15.10
CA THR A 243 -9.04 3.69 15.05
C THR A 243 -10.03 4.84 15.21
N ASP A 244 -11.25 4.70 14.72
CA ASP A 244 -12.29 5.72 14.85
C ASP A 244 -12.94 5.67 16.26
N ALA A 245 -13.03 4.49 16.86
CA ALA A 245 -13.36 4.33 18.26
C ALA A 245 -12.34 5.04 19.18
N LEU A 246 -11.04 4.92 18.90
CA LEU A 246 -9.99 5.65 19.64
C LEU A 246 -10.17 7.17 19.52
N LYS A 247 -10.42 7.68 18.32
CA LYS A 247 -10.66 9.12 18.07
C LYS A 247 -11.90 9.62 18.81
N SER A 248 -12.99 8.83 18.83
CA SER A 248 -14.22 9.18 19.54
C SER A 248 -14.04 9.25 21.07
N MET A 249 -13.08 8.48 21.60
CA MET A 249 -12.66 8.55 23.01
C MET A 249 -11.66 9.69 23.29
N GLY A 250 -11.33 10.53 22.30
CA GLY A 250 -10.35 11.60 22.44
C GLY A 250 -8.88 11.14 22.42
N LEU A 251 -8.61 9.89 22.02
CA LEU A 251 -7.27 9.33 21.94
C LEU A 251 -6.74 9.47 20.52
N ASN A 252 -5.48 9.93 20.36
CA ASN A 252 -4.84 9.96 19.06
C ASN A 252 -4.30 8.57 18.71
N PRO A 253 -4.72 7.95 17.59
CA PRO A 253 -4.26 6.61 17.19
C PRO A 253 -2.74 6.51 16.99
N VAL A 254 -2.08 7.58 16.48
CA VAL A 254 -0.63 7.62 16.35
C VAL A 254 0.05 7.50 17.71
N GLY A 255 -0.36 8.32 18.68
CA GLY A 255 0.21 8.28 20.02
C GLY A 255 -0.06 6.96 20.75
N TYR A 256 -1.26 6.40 20.58
CA TYR A 256 -1.69 5.22 21.33
C TYR A 256 -1.18 3.90 20.74
N VAL A 257 -1.20 3.76 19.40
CA VAL A 257 -0.86 2.51 18.70
C VAL A 257 0.57 2.51 18.21
N LEU A 258 1.03 3.62 17.59
CA LEU A 258 2.31 3.64 16.89
C LEU A 258 3.50 3.94 17.83
N VAL A 259 3.36 4.84 18.78
CA VAL A 259 4.46 5.25 19.66
C VAL A 259 5.08 4.08 20.46
N PRO A 260 4.31 3.18 21.09
CA PRO A 260 4.88 2.00 21.76
C PRO A 260 5.72 1.12 20.84
N LYS A 261 5.30 0.99 19.56
CA LYS A 261 6.04 0.23 18.54
C LYS A 261 7.34 0.93 18.15
N ILE A 262 7.32 2.27 18.02
CA ILE A 262 8.53 3.07 17.76
C ILE A 262 9.56 2.85 18.87
N TYR A 263 9.15 2.91 20.13
CA TYR A 263 10.08 2.67 21.24
C TYR A 263 10.67 1.27 21.22
N ALA A 264 9.83 0.26 20.99
CA ALA A 264 10.28 -1.12 20.93
C ALA A 264 11.29 -1.34 19.80
N ILE A 265 11.01 -0.82 18.60
CA ILE A 265 11.87 -1.01 17.44
C ILE A 265 13.19 -0.23 17.57
N THR A 266 13.15 0.97 18.17
CA THR A 266 14.32 1.80 18.43
C THR A 266 15.34 1.09 19.34
N VAL A 267 14.88 0.24 20.25
CA VAL A 267 15.76 -0.56 21.13
C VAL A 267 16.13 -1.90 20.48
N MET A 268 15.15 -2.58 19.89
CA MET A 268 15.37 -3.94 19.40
C MET A 268 16.20 -4.00 18.11
N MET A 269 16.08 -3.00 17.24
CA MET A 269 16.79 -2.98 15.96
C MET A 269 18.32 -2.88 16.11
N PRO A 270 18.89 -1.97 16.90
CA PRO A 270 20.32 -1.98 17.19
C PRO A 270 20.80 -3.26 17.84
N LEU A 271 20.01 -3.84 18.75
CA LEU A 271 20.35 -5.08 19.44
C LEU A 271 20.44 -6.27 18.46
N LEU A 272 19.47 -6.40 17.56
CA LEU A 272 19.48 -7.41 16.51
C LEU A 272 20.63 -7.16 15.50
N THR A 273 20.98 -5.92 15.24
CA THR A 273 22.12 -5.57 14.38
C THR A 273 23.44 -6.00 15.00
N ILE A 274 23.67 -5.73 16.29
CA ILE A 274 24.86 -6.21 17.00
C ILE A 274 24.95 -7.73 16.92
N LEU A 275 23.84 -8.42 17.18
CA LEU A 275 23.76 -9.86 17.10
C LEU A 275 24.08 -10.36 15.68
N SER A 276 23.51 -9.74 14.66
CA SER A 276 23.77 -10.04 13.25
C SER A 276 25.25 -9.92 12.90
N VAL A 277 25.91 -8.86 13.36
CA VAL A 277 27.36 -8.67 13.16
C VAL A 277 28.17 -9.79 13.83
N ILE A 278 27.90 -10.08 15.09
CA ILE A 278 28.63 -11.12 15.84
C ILE A 278 28.46 -12.50 15.16
N ILE A 279 27.23 -12.87 14.81
CA ILE A 279 26.95 -14.15 14.19
C ILE A 279 27.50 -14.24 12.77
N GLY A 280 27.47 -13.13 12.01
CA GLY A 280 28.09 -13.08 10.69
C GLY A 280 29.62 -13.24 10.74
N ILE A 281 30.28 -12.64 11.71
CA ILE A 281 31.72 -12.84 11.94
C ILE A 281 32.03 -14.28 12.34
N ILE A 282 31.17 -14.91 13.15
CA ILE A 282 31.30 -16.34 13.49
C ILE A 282 31.18 -17.20 12.22
N GLY A 283 30.20 -16.91 11.35
CA GLY A 283 30.06 -17.59 10.05
C GLY A 283 31.32 -17.45 9.17
N ALA A 284 31.94 -16.27 9.15
CA ALA A 284 33.19 -16.03 8.46
C ALA A 284 34.38 -16.78 9.08
N MET A 285 34.45 -16.85 10.40
CA MET A 285 35.48 -17.58 11.13
C MET A 285 35.51 -19.07 10.79
N VAL A 286 34.36 -19.67 10.49
CA VAL A 286 34.25 -21.06 10.03
C VAL A 286 35.03 -21.25 8.71
N ILE A 287 34.90 -20.33 7.76
CA ILE A 287 35.66 -20.37 6.50
C ILE A 287 37.14 -20.03 6.74
N GLY A 288 37.46 -19.11 7.63
CA GLY A 288 38.83 -18.80 8.06
C GLY A 288 39.56 -20.05 8.53
N TYR A 289 38.89 -20.83 9.35
CA TYR A 289 39.46 -22.09 9.88
C TYR A 289 39.51 -23.23 8.86
N THR A 290 38.43 -23.46 8.12
CA THR A 290 38.30 -24.66 7.26
C THR A 290 38.96 -24.53 5.90
N TYR A 291 39.07 -23.30 5.36
CA TYR A 291 39.57 -23.06 4.01
C TYR A 291 40.89 -22.27 3.94
N LEU A 292 41.12 -21.38 4.92
CA LEU A 292 42.31 -20.53 4.95
C LEU A 292 43.38 -20.97 5.95
N ASP A 293 43.11 -22.02 6.74
CA ASP A 293 43.97 -22.53 7.81
C ASP A 293 44.33 -21.46 8.86
N ILE A 294 43.44 -20.45 9.05
CA ILE A 294 43.59 -19.42 10.06
C ILE A 294 42.95 -19.88 11.36
N GLY A 295 43.74 -20.02 12.40
CA GLY A 295 43.20 -20.38 13.71
C GLY A 295 42.16 -19.38 14.22
N PRO A 296 41.07 -19.83 14.91
CA PRO A 296 40.02 -18.96 15.40
C PRO A 296 40.53 -17.81 16.28
N GLN A 297 41.59 -18.03 17.04
CA GLN A 297 42.20 -17.04 17.90
C GLN A 297 42.88 -15.91 17.06
N ALA A 298 43.60 -16.28 15.99
CA ALA A 298 44.25 -15.32 15.09
C ALA A 298 43.17 -14.50 14.34
N PHE A 299 42.12 -15.13 13.84
CA PHE A 299 41.00 -14.47 13.20
C PHE A 299 40.33 -13.46 14.15
N TYR A 300 40.06 -13.87 15.40
CA TYR A 300 39.46 -13.00 16.41
C TYR A 300 40.33 -11.79 16.76
N GLN A 301 41.64 -12.00 16.92
CA GLN A 301 42.60 -10.90 17.20
C GLN A 301 42.60 -9.90 16.04
N GLU A 302 42.61 -10.35 14.80
CA GLU A 302 42.57 -9.47 13.64
C GLU A 302 41.29 -8.63 13.60
N VAL A 303 40.11 -9.27 13.84
CA VAL A 303 38.83 -8.58 13.96
C VAL A 303 38.87 -7.47 15.02
N LEU A 304 39.46 -7.73 16.19
CA LEU A 304 39.60 -6.71 17.26
C LEU A 304 40.53 -5.59 16.89
N THR A 305 41.56 -5.85 16.09
CA THR A 305 42.56 -4.85 15.69
C THR A 305 41.98 -3.88 14.66
N VAL A 306 41.12 -4.37 13.77
CA VAL A 306 40.59 -3.57 12.64
C VAL A 306 39.31 -2.82 12.96
N LEU A 307 38.51 -3.30 13.95
CA LEU A 307 37.24 -2.69 14.31
C LEU A 307 37.44 -1.51 15.27
N PHE A 308 37.15 -0.31 14.78
CA PHE A 308 37.11 0.89 15.60
C PHE A 308 35.71 1.16 16.14
N LEU A 309 35.60 1.82 17.28
CA LEU A 309 34.31 2.26 17.86
C LEU A 309 33.47 3.06 16.87
N ARG A 310 34.10 3.83 15.99
CA ARG A 310 33.43 4.57 14.92
C ARG A 310 32.65 3.66 13.95
N ASP A 311 33.19 2.50 13.59
CA ASP A 311 32.54 1.55 12.69
C ASP A 311 31.28 0.96 13.33
N ILE A 312 31.34 0.64 14.60
CA ILE A 312 30.20 0.17 15.40
C ILE A 312 29.12 1.26 15.48
N LEU A 313 29.52 2.50 15.80
CA LEU A 313 28.58 3.62 15.91
C LEU A 313 27.93 3.96 14.58
N THR A 314 28.64 3.88 13.46
CA THR A 314 28.04 4.09 12.13
C THR A 314 27.00 3.02 11.78
N GLY A 315 27.30 1.75 12.04
CA GLY A 315 26.35 0.66 11.83
C GLY A 315 25.10 0.78 12.72
N LEU A 316 25.28 1.15 13.99
CA LEU A 316 24.17 1.37 14.91
C LEU A 316 23.33 2.60 14.51
N ALA A 317 23.96 3.70 14.09
CA ALA A 317 23.25 4.88 13.60
C ALA A 317 22.40 4.56 12.36
N LYS A 318 22.94 3.79 11.40
CA LYS A 318 22.18 3.28 10.25
C LYS A 318 21.01 2.43 10.70
N SER A 319 21.19 1.50 11.62
CA SER A 319 20.13 0.63 12.12
C SER A 319 18.97 1.40 12.76
N LEU A 320 19.25 2.50 13.47
CA LEU A 320 18.23 3.39 14.03
C LEU A 320 17.42 4.09 12.95
N VAL A 321 18.08 4.62 11.92
CA VAL A 321 17.40 5.27 10.79
C VAL A 321 16.50 4.24 10.06
N PHE A 322 17.00 3.04 9.80
CA PHE A 322 16.24 1.97 9.16
C PHE A 322 15.03 1.54 10.01
N ALA A 323 15.19 1.45 11.32
CA ALA A 323 14.12 1.16 12.25
C ALA A 323 12.94 2.13 12.09
N TRP A 324 13.24 3.42 12.06
CA TRP A 324 12.22 4.46 11.90
C TRP A 324 11.58 4.44 10.53
N ILE A 325 12.35 4.25 9.47
CA ILE A 325 11.81 4.09 8.11
C ILE A 325 10.79 2.95 8.06
N ILE A 326 11.14 1.80 8.60
CA ILE A 326 10.29 0.60 8.53
C ILE A 326 8.99 0.79 9.31
N VAL A 327 9.07 1.30 10.55
CA VAL A 327 7.86 1.45 11.37
C VAL A 327 6.95 2.54 10.85
N LEU A 328 7.50 3.65 10.36
CA LEU A 328 6.72 4.74 9.77
C LEU A 328 6.06 4.31 8.45
N THR A 329 6.78 3.57 7.61
CA THR A 329 6.21 3.04 6.35
C THR A 329 5.11 2.03 6.62
N GLY A 330 5.31 1.13 7.59
CA GLY A 330 4.27 0.20 8.02
C GLY A 330 3.00 0.90 8.50
N ALA A 331 3.18 1.90 9.36
CA ALA A 331 2.07 2.70 9.85
C ALA A 331 1.38 3.52 8.76
N TYR A 332 2.15 4.12 7.85
CA TYR A 332 1.62 4.91 6.74
C TYR A 332 0.65 4.10 5.88
N TYR A 333 1.08 2.92 5.42
CA TYR A 333 0.22 2.05 4.63
C TYR A 333 -0.92 1.45 5.46
N GLY A 334 -0.69 1.16 6.73
CA GLY A 334 -1.71 0.66 7.64
C GLY A 334 -2.85 1.67 7.84
N PHE A 335 -2.53 2.93 8.12
CA PHE A 335 -3.55 3.98 8.33
C PHE A 335 -4.27 4.40 7.04
N GLN A 336 -3.69 4.16 5.88
CA GLN A 336 -4.30 4.52 4.58
C GLN A 336 -5.07 3.37 3.92
N VAL A 337 -5.26 2.26 4.59
CA VAL A 337 -5.97 1.12 4.02
C VAL A 337 -7.39 1.52 3.60
N LYS A 338 -7.79 1.01 2.41
CA LYS A 338 -9.15 1.15 1.88
C LYS A 338 -9.65 -0.23 1.46
N GLY A 339 -10.92 -0.50 1.73
CA GLY A 339 -11.52 -1.81 1.48
C GLY A 339 -11.26 -2.78 2.63
N GLY A 340 -11.88 -3.94 2.59
CA GLY A 340 -11.81 -4.95 3.66
C GLY A 340 -10.50 -5.74 3.68
N ALA A 341 -10.60 -7.06 3.87
CA ALA A 341 -9.44 -7.96 3.98
C ALA A 341 -8.46 -7.89 2.80
N GLU A 342 -8.93 -7.67 1.57
CA GLU A 342 -8.09 -7.49 0.39
C GLU A 342 -7.22 -6.22 0.51
N GLY A 343 -7.79 -5.13 1.05
CA GLY A 343 -7.08 -3.88 1.33
C GLY A 343 -5.94 -4.07 2.31
N VAL A 344 -6.14 -4.85 3.38
CA VAL A 344 -5.10 -5.20 4.36
C VAL A 344 -3.94 -5.92 3.69
N GLY A 345 -4.21 -6.91 2.85
CA GLY A 345 -3.17 -7.64 2.12
C GLY A 345 -2.35 -6.74 1.19
N ARG A 346 -3.01 -5.84 0.45
CA ARG A 346 -2.35 -4.86 -0.42
C ARG A 346 -1.49 -3.86 0.37
N ALA A 347 -2.01 -3.32 1.47
CA ALA A 347 -1.28 -2.39 2.33
C ALA A 347 -0.03 -3.06 2.93
N THR A 348 -0.15 -4.30 3.38
CA THR A 348 0.96 -5.08 3.93
C THR A 348 2.07 -5.29 2.90
N THR A 349 1.72 -5.73 1.69
CA THR A 349 2.70 -5.95 0.61
C THR A 349 3.36 -4.64 0.17
N ALA A 350 2.59 -3.57 -0.01
CA ALA A 350 3.11 -2.26 -0.37
C ALA A 350 4.06 -1.71 0.70
N SER A 351 3.73 -1.91 1.98
CA SER A 351 4.58 -1.52 3.11
C SER A 351 5.96 -2.20 3.04
N VAL A 352 6.01 -3.50 2.80
CA VAL A 352 7.27 -4.25 2.70
C VAL A 352 8.14 -3.73 1.57
N VAL A 353 7.58 -3.64 0.36
CA VAL A 353 8.31 -3.20 -0.84
C VAL A 353 8.85 -1.78 -0.66
N THR A 354 8.01 -0.87 -0.18
CA THR A 354 8.41 0.52 0.04
C THR A 354 9.42 0.66 1.17
N SER A 355 9.28 -0.10 2.26
CA SER A 355 10.26 -0.10 3.36
C SER A 355 11.64 -0.55 2.88
N ILE A 356 11.72 -1.65 2.13
CA ILE A 356 12.99 -2.16 1.59
C ILE A 356 13.61 -1.12 0.64
N PHE A 357 12.82 -0.53 -0.26
CA PHE A 357 13.30 0.50 -1.18
C PHE A 357 13.85 1.72 -0.43
N LEU A 358 13.11 2.25 0.56
CA LEU A 358 13.55 3.40 1.35
C LEU A 358 14.77 3.09 2.22
N VAL A 359 14.87 1.88 2.76
CA VAL A 359 16.05 1.43 3.52
C VAL A 359 17.29 1.40 2.63
N ILE A 360 17.21 0.81 1.43
CA ILE A 360 18.34 0.76 0.48
C ILE A 360 18.74 2.18 0.03
N LEU A 361 17.75 3.03 -0.22
CA LEU A 361 18.02 4.44 -0.56
C LEU A 361 18.72 5.18 0.58
N ALA A 362 18.21 5.02 1.80
CA ALA A 362 18.81 5.62 2.99
C ALA A 362 20.22 5.07 3.27
N ASP A 363 20.44 3.77 3.09
CA ASP A 363 21.74 3.14 3.22
C ASP A 363 22.77 3.74 2.25
N SER A 364 22.37 3.90 0.99
CA SER A 364 23.22 4.54 -0.04
C SER A 364 23.59 5.97 0.33
N ILE A 365 22.63 6.78 0.82
CA ILE A 365 22.87 8.17 1.23
C ILE A 365 23.77 8.22 2.47
N LEU A 366 23.46 7.42 3.49
CA LEU A 366 24.25 7.37 4.73
C LEU A 366 25.64 6.82 4.48
N GLY A 367 25.78 5.82 3.59
CA GLY A 367 27.07 5.30 3.15
C GLY A 367 27.95 6.38 2.57
N LEU A 368 27.42 7.20 1.65
CA LEU A 368 28.12 8.35 1.08
C LEU A 368 28.51 9.38 2.15
N ILE A 369 27.58 9.76 3.03
CA ILE A 369 27.85 10.74 4.09
C ILE A 369 28.97 10.25 5.02
N PHE A 370 28.92 9.00 5.46
CA PHE A 370 29.94 8.45 6.34
C PHE A 370 31.25 8.14 5.63
N TYR A 371 31.25 7.94 4.31
CA TYR A 371 32.46 7.75 3.52
C TYR A 371 33.19 9.09 3.28
N PHE A 372 32.49 10.10 2.78
CA PHE A 372 33.07 11.42 2.50
C PHE A 372 33.34 12.23 3.77
N GLY A 373 32.59 12.03 4.85
CA GLY A 373 32.90 12.62 6.15
C GLY A 373 34.27 12.19 6.73
N ARG A 374 34.93 11.20 6.12
CA ARG A 374 36.31 10.79 6.43
C ARG A 374 37.40 11.68 5.80
N GLY A 375 37.06 12.47 4.77
CA GLY A 375 38.03 13.19 3.93
C GLY A 375 38.72 14.39 4.55
N LEU A 376 38.53 14.63 5.85
CA LEU A 376 39.18 15.78 6.54
C LEU A 376 40.13 15.37 7.69
N GLU A 377 40.40 14.07 7.86
CA GLU A 377 41.33 13.61 8.90
C GLU A 377 42.29 12.56 8.30
N TYR A 378 43.25 13.05 7.48
CA TYR A 378 44.55 12.40 7.22
C TYR A 378 45.65 13.39 7.53
#